data_d1f775e58ac60352d173740ed2415ec2
#
_entry.id   d1f775e58ac60352d173740ed2415ec2
#
_cell.length_a   1.000
_cell.length_b   1.000
_cell.length_c   1.000
_cell.angle_alpha   90.00
_cell.angle_beta   90.00
_cell.angle_gamma   90.00
#
_symmetry.space_group_name_H-M   'P 1'
#
loop_
_entity.id
_entity.type
_entity.pdbx_description
1 polymer ?
#
loop_
_entity_poly.entity_id
_entity_poly.type
_entity_poly.pdbx_seq_one_letter_code
_entity_poly.pdbx_strand_id
1 'polypeptide(L)'
;SNLIANNQNRVGKTLISNMEEGDLVKLNCFKNGKDEAIGVSDEIEKKLKKKYSFNEVAILVRAIFQTREFEERFLKIGMPYRILGGTKFYERAEIKDCVAYLRLIYQGKDDLAFERIVNNPKRSIGDTSLKSIYEFGKNHDLSLESAAIKMIEQNMIKPKTKIGLSFFLSSLAKWRNDLNNKKVGHIKLLQTVLDESGYSAMLKNKKDLDNENRLENIKELLSAMKEFDNLESFLEHVSLATSIDQDWDGEKINMMTMHAAKGLEFDVVFLPGWEEGLFPHQKSIEEKGQNG
;
A
#
# COMPACT_ATOMS: atom_id res chain seq x y z
N SER A 1 -30.67 17.10 -2.20
CA SER A 1 -31.45 16.85 -3.44
C SER A 1 -30.89 17.64 -4.62
N ASN A 2 -30.34 18.84 -4.42
CA ASN A 2 -29.86 19.71 -5.51
C ASN A 2 -28.69 19.11 -6.31
N LEU A 3 -27.75 18.44 -5.67
CA LEU A 3 -26.64 17.78 -6.35
C LEU A 3 -27.12 16.70 -7.33
N ILE A 4 -28.10 15.92 -6.90
CA ILE A 4 -28.65 14.82 -7.69
C ILE A 4 -29.61 15.33 -8.79
N ALA A 5 -30.25 16.49 -8.61
CA ALA A 5 -31.13 17.10 -9.59
C ALA A 5 -30.39 17.50 -10.89
N ASN A 6 -29.10 17.72 -10.84
CA ASN A 6 -28.26 18.03 -11.99
C ASN A 6 -27.93 16.82 -12.89
N ASN A 7 -28.27 15.59 -12.46
CA ASN A 7 -28.09 14.39 -13.28
C ASN A 7 -29.30 14.17 -14.22
N GLN A 8 -29.16 14.55 -15.49
CA GLN A 8 -30.23 14.49 -16.49
C GLN A 8 -30.68 13.07 -16.88
N ASN A 9 -29.85 12.04 -16.64
CA ASN A 9 -30.13 10.64 -17.00
C ASN A 9 -30.79 9.83 -15.86
N ARG A 10 -31.42 10.50 -14.90
CA ARG A 10 -31.95 9.88 -13.71
C ARG A 10 -33.44 9.56 -13.81
N VAL A 11 -33.88 8.38 -13.35
CA VAL A 11 -35.27 8.10 -13.02
C VAL A 11 -35.64 8.90 -11.76
N GLY A 12 -36.56 9.84 -11.89
CA GLY A 12 -36.89 10.85 -10.87
C GLY A 12 -37.30 10.27 -9.51
N LYS A 13 -36.33 10.23 -8.57
CA LYS A 13 -36.57 10.00 -7.15
C LYS A 13 -36.10 11.21 -6.37
N THR A 14 -36.95 11.73 -5.49
CA THR A 14 -36.57 12.79 -4.55
C THR A 14 -36.04 12.16 -3.29
N LEU A 15 -34.79 12.53 -2.91
CA LEU A 15 -34.21 12.12 -1.63
C LEU A 15 -34.78 13.04 -0.54
N ILE A 16 -35.43 12.44 0.44
CA ILE A 16 -35.99 13.13 1.61
C ILE A 16 -35.20 12.60 2.81
N SER A 17 -34.70 13.49 3.66
CA SER A 17 -34.14 13.15 4.96
C SER A 17 -35.23 13.11 6.00
N ASN A 18 -35.25 12.09 6.84
CA ASN A 18 -36.09 12.02 8.04
C ASN A 18 -35.36 12.58 9.29
N MET A 19 -34.14 13.07 9.12
CA MET A 19 -33.32 13.67 10.18
C MET A 19 -33.53 15.18 10.19
N GLU A 20 -33.37 15.80 11.36
CA GLU A 20 -33.31 17.25 11.51
C GLU A 20 -32.17 17.87 10.72
N GLU A 21 -32.18 19.18 10.52
CA GLU A 21 -31.08 19.89 9.85
C GLU A 21 -29.78 19.77 10.69
N GLY A 22 -28.74 19.25 10.05
CA GLY A 22 -27.41 19.13 10.65
C GLY A 22 -26.50 20.36 10.41
N ASP A 23 -25.24 20.22 10.81
CA ASP A 23 -24.22 21.23 10.54
C ASP A 23 -24.03 21.46 9.03
N LEU A 24 -23.74 22.68 8.63
CA LEU A 24 -23.38 22.98 7.24
C LEU A 24 -22.09 22.28 6.82
N VAL A 25 -22.06 21.86 5.55
CA VAL A 25 -20.83 21.32 4.94
C VAL A 25 -19.72 22.37 5.00
N LYS A 26 -18.56 21.95 5.51
CA LYS A 26 -17.35 22.80 5.57
C LYS A 26 -16.40 22.41 4.47
N LEU A 27 -15.92 23.39 3.72
CA LEU A 27 -14.89 23.20 2.71
C LEU A 27 -13.56 23.77 3.24
N ASN A 28 -12.52 22.97 3.23
CA ASN A 28 -11.18 23.34 3.63
C ASN A 28 -10.20 23.09 2.48
N CYS A 29 -9.22 23.98 2.28
CA CYS A 29 -8.18 23.81 1.27
C CYS A 29 -6.83 23.58 1.96
N PHE A 30 -6.07 22.63 1.47
CA PHE A 30 -4.74 22.26 1.99
C PHE A 30 -3.69 22.33 0.88
N LYS A 31 -2.41 22.47 1.22
CA LYS A 31 -1.33 22.56 0.23
C LYS A 31 -0.97 21.21 -0.39
N ASN A 32 -1.16 20.13 0.35
CA ASN A 32 -0.82 18.76 -0.02
C ASN A 32 -1.57 17.78 0.87
N GLY A 33 -1.52 16.47 0.54
CA GLY A 33 -2.21 15.42 1.29
C GLY A 33 -1.75 15.27 2.75
N LYS A 34 -0.49 15.60 3.05
CA LYS A 34 0.03 15.59 4.43
C LYS A 34 -0.60 16.67 5.30
N ASP A 35 -0.68 17.88 4.77
CA ASP A 35 -1.35 19.00 5.46
C ASP A 35 -2.85 18.72 5.61
N GLU A 36 -3.48 18.06 4.61
CA GLU A 36 -4.87 17.60 4.68
C GLU A 36 -5.06 16.58 5.81
N ALA A 37 -4.20 15.55 5.89
CA ALA A 37 -4.27 14.55 6.95
C ALA A 37 -4.08 15.15 8.35
N ILE A 38 -3.21 16.16 8.50
CA ILE A 38 -3.04 16.92 9.74
C ILE A 38 -4.32 17.69 10.07
N GLY A 39 -4.84 18.47 9.12
CA GLY A 39 -6.04 19.28 9.36
C GLY A 39 -7.27 18.44 9.70
N VAL A 40 -7.45 17.30 9.02
CA VAL A 40 -8.53 16.34 9.30
C VAL A 40 -8.34 15.72 10.70
N SER A 41 -7.14 15.26 11.06
CA SER A 41 -6.89 14.69 12.40
C SER A 41 -7.15 15.69 13.52
N ASP A 42 -6.75 16.96 13.34
CA ASP A 42 -6.99 18.01 14.32
C ASP A 42 -8.48 18.33 14.47
N GLU A 43 -9.26 18.26 13.38
CA GLU A 43 -10.71 18.45 13.45
C GLU A 43 -11.41 17.23 14.09
N ILE A 44 -10.93 16.00 13.85
CA ILE A 44 -11.42 14.80 14.54
C ILE A 44 -11.22 14.94 16.04
N GLU A 45 -10.03 15.33 16.51
CA GLU A 45 -9.76 15.52 17.95
C GLU A 45 -10.72 16.54 18.58
N LYS A 46 -11.05 17.63 17.85
CA LYS A 46 -12.03 18.62 18.33
C LYS A 46 -13.43 18.04 18.44
N LYS A 47 -13.84 17.17 17.51
CA LYS A 47 -15.15 16.51 17.52
C LYS A 47 -15.23 15.51 18.68
N LEU A 48 -14.19 14.70 18.91
CA LEU A 48 -14.11 13.75 20.01
C LEU A 48 -14.21 14.44 21.39
N LYS A 49 -13.58 15.59 21.56
CA LYS A 49 -13.67 16.40 22.80
C LYS A 49 -15.07 16.92 23.07
N LYS A 50 -15.92 17.03 22.05
CA LYS A 50 -17.26 17.61 22.21
C LYS A 50 -18.33 16.56 22.50
N LYS A 51 -18.44 15.50 21.67
CA LYS A 51 -19.60 14.61 21.74
C LYS A 51 -19.38 13.23 21.08
N TYR A 52 -18.52 13.16 20.05
CA TYR A 52 -18.46 12.01 19.17
C TYR A 52 -17.42 10.99 19.63
N SER A 53 -17.63 9.71 19.32
CA SER A 53 -16.69 8.61 19.50
C SER A 53 -15.95 8.31 18.20
N PHE A 54 -14.85 7.53 18.28
CA PHE A 54 -14.10 7.13 17.08
C PHE A 54 -14.93 6.38 16.05
N ASN A 55 -15.86 5.52 16.51
CA ASN A 55 -16.70 4.72 15.62
C ASN A 55 -17.69 5.56 14.81
N GLU A 56 -18.06 6.74 15.29
CA GLU A 56 -18.98 7.67 14.61
C GLU A 56 -18.29 8.52 13.53
N VAL A 57 -16.95 8.39 13.40
CA VAL A 57 -16.16 9.14 12.43
C VAL A 57 -15.81 8.26 11.24
N ALA A 58 -16.02 8.78 10.03
CA ALA A 58 -15.61 8.16 8.79
C ALA A 58 -14.78 9.10 7.91
N ILE A 59 -13.74 8.55 7.27
CA ILE A 59 -12.98 9.18 6.19
C ILE A 59 -13.27 8.39 4.92
N LEU A 60 -13.91 9.02 3.96
CA LEU A 60 -14.32 8.40 2.71
C LEU A 60 -13.45 8.89 1.57
N VAL A 61 -12.63 8.01 1.03
CA VAL A 61 -11.72 8.29 -0.08
C VAL A 61 -12.28 7.80 -1.42
N ARG A 62 -11.82 8.37 -2.53
CA ARG A 62 -12.18 7.90 -3.86
C ARG A 62 -11.45 6.62 -4.21
N ALA A 63 -10.16 6.53 -3.90
CA ALA A 63 -9.31 5.37 -4.12
C ALA A 63 -8.51 5.05 -2.86
N ILE A 64 -8.27 3.74 -2.65
CA ILE A 64 -7.69 3.25 -1.39
C ILE A 64 -6.25 3.75 -1.17
N PHE A 65 -5.49 4.08 -2.20
CA PHE A 65 -4.13 4.61 -2.04
C PHE A 65 -4.10 5.94 -1.28
N GLN A 66 -5.17 6.74 -1.34
CA GLN A 66 -5.29 8.03 -0.63
C GLN A 66 -5.29 7.88 0.90
N THR A 67 -5.51 6.66 1.44
CA THR A 67 -5.51 6.47 2.90
C THR A 67 -4.13 6.57 3.52
N ARG A 68 -3.04 6.43 2.75
CA ARG A 68 -1.66 6.39 3.27
C ARG A 68 -1.31 7.59 4.15
N GLU A 69 -1.55 8.80 3.70
CA GLU A 69 -1.22 10.01 4.47
C GLU A 69 -1.97 10.07 5.81
N PHE A 70 -3.23 9.60 5.83
CA PHE A 70 -4.02 9.50 7.06
C PHE A 70 -3.48 8.39 7.97
N GLU A 71 -3.15 7.23 7.41
CA GLU A 71 -2.57 6.10 8.15
C GLU A 71 -1.25 6.51 8.82
N GLU A 72 -0.34 7.18 8.10
CA GLU A 72 0.91 7.73 8.62
C GLU A 72 0.67 8.76 9.74
N ARG A 73 -0.26 9.68 9.53
CA ARG A 73 -0.61 10.67 10.55
C ARG A 73 -1.16 10.02 11.79
N PHE A 74 -2.08 9.06 11.64
CA PHE A 74 -2.72 8.37 12.76
C PHE A 74 -1.75 7.50 13.54
N LEU A 75 -0.85 6.80 12.87
CA LEU A 75 0.25 6.08 13.52
C LEU A 75 1.11 7.03 14.36
N LYS A 76 1.48 8.18 13.80
CA LYS A 76 2.33 9.16 14.49
C LYS A 76 1.71 9.74 15.75
N ILE A 77 0.39 9.96 15.77
CA ILE A 77 -0.32 10.56 16.92
C ILE A 77 -1.02 9.52 17.80
N GLY A 78 -0.88 8.21 17.49
CA GLY A 78 -1.53 7.14 18.25
C GLY A 78 -3.07 7.11 18.09
N MET A 79 -3.60 7.61 16.99
CA MET A 79 -5.04 7.65 16.73
C MET A 79 -5.53 6.33 16.13
N PRO A 80 -6.44 5.59 16.79
CA PRO A 80 -6.86 4.28 16.34
C PRO A 80 -7.75 4.36 15.10
N TYR A 81 -7.47 3.54 14.09
CA TYR A 81 -8.23 3.49 12.84
C TYR A 81 -8.37 2.07 12.29
N ARG A 82 -9.31 1.86 11.38
CA ARG A 82 -9.46 0.63 10.58
C ARG A 82 -9.80 0.95 9.14
N ILE A 83 -9.35 0.08 8.23
CA ILE A 83 -9.70 0.14 6.81
C ILE A 83 -10.84 -0.84 6.56
N LEU A 84 -12.00 -0.34 6.12
CA LEU A 84 -13.14 -1.18 5.76
C LEU A 84 -13.11 -1.49 4.26
N GLY A 85 -13.19 -2.77 3.93
CA GLY A 85 -13.13 -3.24 2.54
C GLY A 85 -11.73 -3.22 1.92
N GLY A 86 -10.68 -3.19 2.76
CA GLY A 86 -9.29 -3.18 2.33
C GLY A 86 -8.34 -3.56 3.45
N THR A 87 -7.05 -3.42 3.20
CA THR A 87 -5.96 -3.63 4.17
C THR A 87 -5.19 -2.34 4.39
N LYS A 88 -4.52 -2.23 5.53
CA LYS A 88 -3.62 -1.11 5.84
C LYS A 88 -2.50 -1.02 4.82
N PHE A 89 -1.95 0.18 4.64
CA PHE A 89 -0.99 0.45 3.59
C PHE A 89 0.18 -0.52 3.56
N TYR A 90 0.88 -0.70 4.68
CA TYR A 90 2.03 -1.61 4.77
C TYR A 90 1.66 -3.10 4.77
N GLU A 91 0.38 -3.43 4.85
CA GLU A 91 -0.12 -4.80 4.78
C GLU A 91 -0.54 -5.22 3.37
N ARG A 92 -0.67 -4.29 2.43
CA ARG A 92 -1.04 -4.56 1.03
C ARG A 92 -0.02 -5.48 0.38
N ALA A 93 -0.49 -6.40 -0.44
CA ALA A 93 0.34 -7.46 -1.03
C ALA A 93 1.55 -6.90 -1.80
N GLU A 94 1.32 -5.92 -2.67
CA GLU A 94 2.37 -5.26 -3.46
C GLU A 94 3.35 -4.47 -2.62
N ILE A 95 2.90 -3.89 -1.50
CA ILE A 95 3.78 -3.17 -0.56
C ILE A 95 4.65 -4.17 0.22
N LYS A 96 4.05 -5.26 0.71
CA LYS A 96 4.80 -6.36 1.35
C LYS A 96 5.84 -6.97 0.39
N ASP A 97 5.53 -7.06 -0.90
CA ASP A 97 6.47 -7.55 -1.91
C ASP A 97 7.65 -6.58 -2.07
N CYS A 98 7.39 -5.27 -2.20
CA CYS A 98 8.43 -4.24 -2.27
C CYS A 98 9.31 -4.24 -1.01
N VAL A 99 8.71 -4.28 0.17
CA VAL A 99 9.41 -4.34 1.45
C VAL A 99 10.26 -5.61 1.57
N ALA A 100 9.74 -6.76 1.11
CA ALA A 100 10.49 -8.02 1.13
C ALA A 100 11.75 -7.95 0.23
N TYR A 101 11.68 -7.34 -0.96
CA TYR A 101 12.87 -7.06 -1.76
C TYR A 101 13.89 -6.21 -1.00
N LEU A 102 13.44 -5.10 -0.40
CA LEU A 102 14.31 -4.19 0.33
C LEU A 102 14.95 -4.85 1.56
N ARG A 103 14.16 -5.62 2.34
CA ARG A 103 14.66 -6.37 3.50
C ARG A 103 15.70 -7.40 3.11
N LEU A 104 15.44 -8.18 2.08
CA LEU A 104 16.38 -9.21 1.61
C LEU A 104 17.68 -8.59 1.08
N ILE A 105 17.59 -7.42 0.42
CA ILE A 105 18.78 -6.68 -0.03
C ILE A 105 19.57 -6.14 1.17
N TYR A 106 18.90 -5.60 2.19
CA TYR A 106 19.53 -4.97 3.34
C TYR A 106 20.14 -6.00 4.31
N GLN A 107 19.38 -7.04 4.71
CA GLN A 107 19.79 -7.98 5.78
C GLN A 107 20.41 -9.29 5.27
N GLY A 108 20.12 -9.73 4.05
CA GLY A 108 20.75 -10.88 3.41
C GLY A 108 20.39 -12.27 3.95
N LYS A 109 19.65 -12.38 5.06
CA LYS A 109 19.30 -13.67 5.69
C LYS A 109 17.82 -13.72 6.13
N ASP A 110 16.97 -13.01 5.43
CA ASP A 110 15.53 -12.96 5.70
C ASP A 110 14.81 -14.03 4.87
N ASP A 111 14.60 -15.19 5.48
CA ASP A 111 13.99 -16.34 4.82
C ASP A 111 12.53 -16.08 4.44
N LEU A 112 11.79 -15.35 5.26
CA LEU A 112 10.40 -14.98 4.96
C LEU A 112 10.34 -14.03 3.73
N ALA A 113 11.25 -13.06 3.68
CA ALA A 113 11.35 -12.18 2.53
C ALA A 113 11.79 -12.96 1.27
N PHE A 114 12.76 -13.88 1.40
CA PHE A 114 13.19 -14.73 0.28
C PHE A 114 12.03 -15.57 -0.27
N GLU A 115 11.32 -16.29 0.58
CA GLU A 115 10.18 -17.13 0.20
C GLU A 115 9.11 -16.31 -0.54
N ARG A 116 8.82 -15.11 -0.04
CA ARG A 116 7.82 -14.24 -0.62
C ARG A 116 8.13 -13.81 -2.05
N ILE A 117 9.38 -13.47 -2.35
CA ILE A 117 9.73 -12.82 -3.63
C ILE A 117 10.49 -13.70 -4.62
N VAL A 118 11.03 -14.85 -4.21
CA VAL A 118 11.86 -15.69 -5.06
C VAL A 118 11.16 -16.14 -6.36
N ASN A 119 9.84 -16.35 -6.32
CA ASN A 119 9.01 -16.69 -7.49
C ASN A 119 7.92 -15.64 -7.79
N ASN A 120 8.09 -14.43 -7.33
CA ASN A 120 7.20 -13.30 -7.62
C ASN A 120 8.02 -12.09 -8.13
N PRO A 121 8.02 -11.84 -9.45
CA PRO A 121 7.33 -12.51 -10.58
C PRO A 121 7.72 -13.98 -10.78
N LYS A 122 6.92 -14.71 -11.53
CA LYS A 122 7.18 -16.15 -11.78
C LYS A 122 8.52 -16.38 -12.46
N ARG A 123 9.38 -17.23 -11.85
CA ARG A 123 10.74 -17.60 -12.33
C ARG A 123 10.92 -19.09 -12.49
N SER A 124 9.82 -19.86 -12.67
CA SER A 124 9.84 -21.32 -12.72
C SER A 124 10.36 -22.00 -11.44
N ILE A 125 10.21 -21.32 -10.30
CA ILE A 125 10.55 -21.82 -8.98
C ILE A 125 9.22 -22.21 -8.32
N GLY A 126 8.82 -23.46 -8.47
CA GLY A 126 7.59 -23.97 -7.88
C GLY A 126 7.78 -24.43 -6.44
N ASP A 127 6.65 -24.73 -5.77
CA ASP A 127 6.60 -25.13 -4.36
C ASP A 127 7.51 -26.34 -4.04
N THR A 128 7.60 -27.31 -4.94
CA THR A 128 8.49 -28.47 -4.78
C THR A 128 9.97 -28.05 -4.69
N SER A 129 10.40 -27.11 -5.55
CA SER A 129 11.78 -26.62 -5.53
C SER A 129 12.05 -25.80 -4.29
N LEU A 130 11.11 -24.96 -3.88
CA LEU A 130 11.22 -24.16 -2.66
C LEU A 130 11.28 -25.05 -1.41
N LYS A 131 10.44 -26.09 -1.35
CA LYS A 131 10.47 -27.09 -0.28
C LYS A 131 11.82 -27.81 -0.19
N SER A 132 12.41 -28.19 -1.33
CA SER A 132 13.73 -28.81 -1.35
C SER A 132 14.83 -27.85 -0.84
N ILE A 133 14.75 -26.56 -1.19
CA ILE A 133 15.69 -25.54 -0.68
C ILE A 133 15.52 -25.38 0.83
N TYR A 134 14.29 -25.36 1.33
CA TYR A 134 13.99 -25.29 2.76
C TYR A 134 14.57 -26.48 3.53
N GLU A 135 14.31 -27.71 3.05
CA GLU A 135 14.83 -28.94 3.66
C GLU A 135 16.38 -28.97 3.67
N PHE A 136 16.99 -28.56 2.57
CA PHE A 136 18.45 -28.44 2.49
C PHE A 136 18.99 -27.40 3.47
N GLY A 137 18.39 -26.21 3.55
CA GLY A 137 18.75 -25.16 4.48
C GLY A 137 18.67 -25.60 5.93
N LYS A 138 17.54 -26.24 6.30
CA LYS A 138 17.33 -26.77 7.65
C LYS A 138 18.36 -27.84 8.05
N ASN A 139 18.70 -28.74 7.13
CA ASN A 139 19.64 -29.83 7.40
C ASN A 139 21.11 -29.36 7.51
N HIS A 140 21.42 -28.16 6.99
CA HIS A 140 22.78 -27.63 6.97
C HIS A 140 22.94 -26.32 7.77
N ASP A 141 21.91 -25.91 8.51
CA ASP A 141 21.86 -24.66 9.28
C ASP A 141 22.18 -23.43 8.40
N LEU A 142 21.52 -23.33 7.26
CA LEU A 142 21.69 -22.28 6.27
C LEU A 142 20.41 -21.50 6.06
N SER A 143 20.52 -20.19 5.77
CA SER A 143 19.42 -19.42 5.22
C SER A 143 18.98 -19.95 3.87
N LEU A 144 17.72 -19.70 3.46
CA LEU A 144 17.19 -20.15 2.17
C LEU A 144 18.03 -19.65 0.99
N GLU A 145 18.51 -18.41 1.05
CA GLU A 145 19.41 -17.86 0.02
C GLU A 145 20.73 -18.65 -0.06
N SER A 146 21.37 -18.89 1.09
CA SER A 146 22.64 -19.66 1.14
C SER A 146 22.42 -21.10 0.71
N ALA A 147 21.31 -21.70 1.09
CA ALA A 147 20.91 -23.05 0.66
C ALA A 147 20.74 -23.11 -0.86
N ALA A 148 20.02 -22.13 -1.44
CA ALA A 148 19.81 -22.05 -2.87
C ALA A 148 21.12 -21.94 -3.65
N ILE A 149 22.07 -21.11 -3.19
CA ILE A 149 23.40 -20.95 -3.78
C ILE A 149 24.14 -22.30 -3.78
N LYS A 150 24.24 -22.96 -2.61
CA LYS A 150 24.94 -24.26 -2.49
C LYS A 150 24.31 -25.34 -3.34
N MET A 151 22.99 -25.41 -3.39
CA MET A 151 22.27 -26.38 -4.24
C MET A 151 22.52 -26.15 -5.74
N ILE A 152 22.67 -24.89 -6.18
CA ILE A 152 23.06 -24.57 -7.56
C ILE A 152 24.49 -25.04 -7.85
N GLU A 153 25.43 -24.77 -6.95
CA GLU A 153 26.84 -25.18 -7.07
C GLU A 153 26.99 -26.71 -7.15
N GLN A 154 26.18 -27.42 -6.33
CA GLN A 154 26.16 -28.88 -6.29
C GLN A 154 25.32 -29.52 -7.39
N ASN A 155 24.76 -28.74 -8.32
CA ASN A 155 23.86 -29.22 -9.39
C ASN A 155 22.62 -30.00 -8.90
N MET A 156 22.11 -29.67 -7.71
CA MET A 156 20.92 -30.32 -7.12
C MET A 156 19.60 -29.71 -7.61
N ILE A 157 19.64 -28.60 -8.37
CA ILE A 157 18.48 -27.87 -8.89
C ILE A 157 18.21 -28.26 -10.34
N LYS A 158 16.92 -28.48 -10.68
CA LYS A 158 16.49 -28.79 -12.06
C LYS A 158 16.89 -27.67 -13.03
N PRO A 159 17.31 -27.95 -14.27
CA PRO A 159 17.84 -26.95 -15.20
C PRO A 159 16.95 -25.72 -15.38
N LYS A 160 15.63 -25.92 -15.56
CA LYS A 160 14.69 -24.82 -15.76
C LYS A 160 14.59 -23.90 -14.53
N THR A 161 14.55 -24.47 -13.33
CA THR A 161 14.52 -23.72 -12.07
C THR A 161 15.87 -23.03 -11.81
N LYS A 162 16.99 -23.70 -12.15
CA LYS A 162 18.35 -23.19 -11.99
C LYS A 162 18.54 -21.85 -12.72
N ILE A 163 18.03 -21.71 -13.94
CA ILE A 163 18.12 -20.45 -14.70
C ILE A 163 17.46 -19.31 -13.97
N GLY A 164 16.17 -19.45 -13.56
CA GLY A 164 15.42 -18.40 -12.88
C GLY A 164 16.00 -18.06 -11.49
N LEU A 165 16.46 -19.08 -10.75
CA LEU A 165 17.02 -18.90 -9.43
C LEU A 165 18.39 -18.23 -9.51
N SER A 166 19.27 -18.62 -10.45
CA SER A 166 20.57 -17.98 -10.66
C SER A 166 20.44 -16.52 -11.07
N PHE A 167 19.47 -16.21 -11.96
CA PHE A 167 19.17 -14.82 -12.33
C PHE A 167 18.75 -14.01 -11.11
N PHE A 168 17.83 -14.53 -10.30
CA PHE A 168 17.37 -13.84 -9.09
C PHE A 168 18.51 -13.59 -8.08
N LEU A 169 19.32 -14.60 -7.79
CA LEU A 169 20.43 -14.48 -6.84
C LEU A 169 21.51 -13.52 -7.34
N SER A 170 21.84 -13.55 -8.64
CA SER A 170 22.82 -12.60 -9.22
C SER A 170 22.30 -11.16 -9.18
N SER A 171 20.98 -10.97 -9.40
CA SER A 171 20.35 -9.66 -9.27
C SER A 171 20.39 -9.15 -7.83
N LEU A 172 20.09 -9.99 -6.84
CA LEU A 172 20.23 -9.64 -5.42
C LEU A 172 21.66 -9.22 -5.06
N ALA A 173 22.66 -9.97 -5.51
CA ALA A 173 24.07 -9.65 -5.27
C ALA A 173 24.46 -8.29 -5.89
N LYS A 174 23.98 -8.00 -7.10
CA LYS A 174 24.16 -6.70 -7.77
C LYS A 174 23.54 -5.58 -6.96
N TRP A 175 22.27 -5.70 -6.58
CA TRP A 175 21.55 -4.65 -5.85
C TRP A 175 22.14 -4.37 -4.47
N ARG A 176 22.62 -5.39 -3.75
CA ARG A 176 23.38 -5.23 -2.50
C ARG A 176 24.68 -4.46 -2.71
N ASN A 177 25.41 -4.83 -3.76
CA ASN A 177 26.66 -4.14 -4.09
C ASN A 177 26.42 -2.66 -4.42
N ASP A 178 25.33 -2.34 -5.13
CA ASP A 178 24.97 -0.96 -5.47
C ASP A 178 24.54 -0.16 -4.23
N LEU A 179 23.82 -0.78 -3.29
CA LEU A 179 23.47 -0.18 -2.00
C LEU A 179 24.71 0.07 -1.14
N ASN A 180 25.55 -0.96 -0.93
CA ASN A 180 26.72 -0.91 -0.05
C ASN A 180 27.78 0.10 -0.53
N ASN A 181 27.94 0.22 -1.83
CA ASN A 181 28.87 1.21 -2.43
C ASN A 181 28.25 2.59 -2.59
N LYS A 182 27.02 2.84 -2.05
CA LYS A 182 26.29 4.10 -2.15
C LYS A 182 26.14 4.63 -3.59
N LYS A 183 26.10 3.72 -4.57
CA LYS A 183 25.93 4.08 -5.99
C LYS A 183 24.54 4.61 -6.26
N VAL A 184 23.55 4.15 -5.50
CA VAL A 184 22.15 4.54 -5.63
C VAL A 184 21.53 4.82 -4.27
N GLY A 185 20.67 5.83 -4.18
CA GLY A 185 19.84 6.05 -2.99
C GLY A 185 18.73 4.99 -2.88
N HIS A 186 18.19 4.81 -1.68
CA HIS A 186 17.19 3.76 -1.38
C HIS A 186 15.93 3.81 -2.26
N ILE A 187 15.46 5.00 -2.63
CA ILE A 187 14.30 5.18 -3.52
C ILE A 187 14.63 4.67 -4.94
N LYS A 188 15.78 5.09 -5.47
CA LYS A 188 16.23 4.66 -6.80
C LYS A 188 16.53 3.18 -6.84
N LEU A 189 17.03 2.63 -5.73
CA LEU A 189 17.24 1.19 -5.57
C LEU A 189 15.91 0.43 -5.76
N LEU A 190 14.83 0.82 -5.05
CA LEU A 190 13.54 0.15 -5.20
C LEU A 190 13.02 0.26 -6.64
N GLN A 191 13.10 1.43 -7.27
CA GLN A 191 12.71 1.57 -8.68
C GLN A 191 13.46 0.60 -9.60
N THR A 192 14.79 0.54 -9.43
CA THR A 192 15.65 -0.37 -10.20
C THR A 192 15.28 -1.84 -9.97
N VAL A 193 15.06 -2.22 -8.71
CA VAL A 193 14.65 -3.57 -8.31
C VAL A 193 13.34 -3.97 -8.96
N LEU A 194 12.32 -3.10 -8.92
CA LEU A 194 10.99 -3.38 -9.49
C LEU A 194 11.04 -3.52 -11.02
N ASP A 195 11.89 -2.75 -11.69
CA ASP A 195 12.04 -2.83 -13.14
C ASP A 195 12.89 -4.05 -13.55
N GLU A 196 14.06 -4.26 -12.96
CA GLU A 196 14.97 -5.35 -13.30
C GLU A 196 14.44 -6.73 -12.89
N SER A 197 13.68 -6.82 -11.80
CA SER A 197 13.02 -8.07 -11.39
C SER A 197 11.86 -8.47 -12.31
N GLY A 198 11.35 -7.54 -13.13
CA GLY A 198 10.16 -7.69 -13.95
C GLY A 198 8.85 -7.48 -13.17
N TYR A 199 8.90 -7.00 -11.92
CA TYR A 199 7.70 -6.80 -11.09
C TYR A 199 6.78 -5.71 -11.67
N SER A 200 7.36 -4.56 -12.05
CA SER A 200 6.62 -3.50 -12.73
C SER A 200 5.96 -3.97 -14.03
N ALA A 201 6.69 -4.77 -14.83
CA ALA A 201 6.16 -5.33 -16.07
C ALA A 201 5.01 -6.32 -15.81
N MET A 202 5.12 -7.16 -14.79
CA MET A 202 4.07 -8.10 -14.39
C MET A 202 2.75 -7.39 -14.06
N LEU A 203 2.80 -6.29 -13.31
CA LEU A 203 1.61 -5.50 -12.97
C LEU A 203 1.02 -4.78 -14.19
N LYS A 204 1.86 -4.24 -15.07
CA LYS A 204 1.41 -3.53 -16.28
C LYS A 204 0.79 -4.45 -17.32
N ASN A 205 1.21 -5.72 -17.40
CA ASN A 205 0.72 -6.68 -18.41
C ASN A 205 -0.72 -7.16 -18.17
N LYS A 206 -1.24 -7.03 -16.98
CA LYS A 206 -2.64 -7.32 -16.67
C LYS A 206 -3.38 -5.99 -16.57
N LYS A 207 -4.11 -5.61 -17.60
CA LYS A 207 -4.98 -4.43 -17.61
C LYS A 207 -6.25 -4.72 -16.82
N ASP A 208 -6.18 -4.72 -15.50
CA ASP A 208 -7.33 -4.70 -14.62
C ASP A 208 -7.20 -3.56 -13.59
N LEU A 209 -8.32 -3.13 -13.05
CA LEU A 209 -8.39 -2.03 -12.08
C LEU A 209 -7.56 -2.30 -10.83
N ASP A 210 -7.44 -3.57 -10.43
CA ASP A 210 -6.64 -3.97 -9.28
C ASP A 210 -5.15 -3.69 -9.49
N ASN A 211 -4.63 -3.96 -10.69
CA ASN A 211 -3.22 -3.69 -10.98
C ASN A 211 -2.94 -2.19 -11.15
N GLU A 212 -3.88 -1.40 -11.67
CA GLU A 212 -3.76 0.06 -11.67
C GLU A 212 -3.65 0.57 -10.22
N ASN A 213 -4.51 0.13 -9.31
CA ASN A 213 -4.45 0.48 -7.89
C ASN A 213 -3.14 0.05 -7.22
N ARG A 214 -2.61 -1.13 -7.55
CA ARG A 214 -1.32 -1.60 -7.03
C ARG A 214 -0.15 -0.74 -7.50
N LEU A 215 -0.17 -0.30 -8.75
CA LEU A 215 0.84 0.63 -9.27
C LEU A 215 0.79 1.99 -8.56
N GLU A 216 -0.42 2.51 -8.27
CA GLU A 216 -0.56 3.73 -7.47
C GLU A 216 -0.06 3.51 -6.03
N ASN A 217 -0.37 2.38 -5.40
CA ASN A 217 0.18 2.05 -4.07
C ASN A 217 1.72 2.02 -4.07
N ILE A 218 2.35 1.52 -5.13
CA ILE A 218 3.82 1.53 -5.26
C ILE A 218 4.35 2.96 -5.44
N LYS A 219 3.66 3.83 -6.18
CA LYS A 219 4.03 5.25 -6.27
C LYS A 219 3.94 5.94 -4.91
N GLU A 220 2.90 5.65 -4.15
CA GLU A 220 2.76 6.14 -2.78
C GLU A 220 3.88 5.64 -1.87
N LEU A 221 4.29 4.37 -2.00
CA LEU A 221 5.44 3.84 -1.26
C LEU A 221 6.73 4.60 -1.58
N LEU A 222 7.00 4.84 -2.86
CA LEU A 222 8.15 5.63 -3.29
C LEU A 222 8.09 7.08 -2.79
N SER A 223 6.88 7.63 -2.65
CA SER A 223 6.68 8.95 -2.06
C SER A 223 6.94 8.94 -0.55
N ALA A 224 6.43 7.94 0.18
CA ALA A 224 6.69 7.76 1.61
C ALA A 224 8.20 7.62 1.90
N MET A 225 8.92 6.85 1.08
CA MET A 225 10.37 6.65 1.25
C MET A 225 11.17 7.95 1.19
N LYS A 226 10.66 9.03 0.58
CA LYS A 226 11.33 10.34 0.55
C LYS A 226 11.44 11.02 1.93
N GLU A 227 10.61 10.60 2.88
CA GLU A 227 10.61 11.14 4.25
C GLU A 227 11.72 10.55 5.12
N PHE A 228 12.47 9.55 4.61
CA PHE A 228 13.50 8.83 5.33
C PHE A 228 14.89 9.08 4.71
N ASP A 229 15.89 9.27 5.56
CA ASP A 229 17.25 9.57 5.11
C ASP A 229 17.94 8.37 4.43
N ASN A 230 17.55 7.15 4.83
CA ASN A 230 18.16 5.93 4.34
C ASN A 230 17.20 4.73 4.40
N LEU A 231 17.64 3.58 3.86
CA LEU A 231 16.83 2.37 3.82
C LEU A 231 16.55 1.79 5.22
N GLU A 232 17.51 1.90 6.14
CA GLU A 232 17.40 1.35 7.50
C GLU A 232 16.25 2.01 8.25
N SER A 233 16.23 3.34 8.33
CA SER A 233 15.18 4.10 9.01
C SER A 233 13.80 3.86 8.40
N PHE A 234 13.72 3.68 7.08
CA PHE A 234 12.48 3.30 6.42
C PHE A 234 12.01 1.89 6.85
N LEU A 235 12.90 0.88 6.85
CA LEU A 235 12.53 -0.48 7.25
C LEU A 235 12.15 -0.59 8.73
N GLU A 236 12.80 0.16 9.61
CA GLU A 236 12.43 0.29 11.02
C GLU A 236 11.01 0.87 11.17
N HIS A 237 10.71 1.95 10.44
CA HIS A 237 9.38 2.54 10.42
C HIS A 237 8.31 1.54 9.96
N VAL A 238 8.56 0.82 8.86
CA VAL A 238 7.62 -0.22 8.37
C VAL A 238 7.40 -1.31 9.42
N SER A 239 8.46 -1.75 10.09
CA SER A 239 8.37 -2.75 11.16
C SER A 239 7.50 -2.26 12.31
N LEU A 240 7.70 -1.01 12.75
CA LEU A 240 6.91 -0.39 13.79
C LEU A 240 5.44 -0.24 13.36
N ALA A 241 5.18 0.28 12.16
CA ALA A 241 3.84 0.50 11.63
C ALA A 241 3.02 -0.79 11.53
N THR A 242 3.68 -1.93 11.27
CA THR A 242 3.00 -3.24 11.19
C THR A 242 2.81 -3.92 12.54
N SER A 243 3.51 -3.50 13.60
CA SER A 243 3.43 -4.09 14.94
C SER A 243 2.41 -3.42 15.87
N ILE A 244 2.17 -2.12 15.71
CA ILE A 244 1.37 -1.30 16.67
C ILE A 244 -0.10 -1.73 16.79
N ASP A 245 -0.64 -2.45 15.83
CA ASP A 245 -2.10 -2.61 15.69
C ASP A 245 -2.66 -3.96 16.12
N GLN A 246 -1.84 -4.85 16.63
CA GLN A 246 -2.28 -6.22 16.99
C GLN A 246 -3.16 -6.28 18.24
N ASP A 247 -3.14 -5.23 19.11
CA ASP A 247 -3.73 -5.30 20.45
C ASP A 247 -4.84 -4.27 20.75
N TRP A 248 -5.23 -3.40 19.78
CA TRP A 248 -6.28 -2.41 20.07
C TRP A 248 -7.68 -2.96 19.80
N ASP A 249 -8.40 -3.28 20.88
CA ASP A 249 -9.78 -3.83 20.85
C ASP A 249 -10.88 -2.74 21.03
N GLY A 250 -10.48 -1.47 21.09
CA GLY A 250 -11.36 -0.32 21.30
C GLY A 250 -11.98 0.23 20.02
N GLU A 251 -12.68 1.36 20.17
CA GLU A 251 -13.27 2.10 19.05
C GLU A 251 -12.21 2.63 18.09
N LYS A 252 -12.52 2.62 16.78
CA LYS A 252 -11.60 3.01 15.70
C LYS A 252 -12.28 3.91 14.69
N ILE A 253 -11.55 4.89 14.17
CA ILE A 253 -11.98 5.68 13.01
C ILE A 253 -12.13 4.77 11.80
N ASN A 254 -13.19 4.96 11.04
CA ASN A 254 -13.47 4.18 9.84
C ASN A 254 -12.88 4.88 8.61
N MET A 255 -11.98 4.22 7.91
CA MET A 255 -11.51 4.67 6.59
C MET A 255 -11.94 3.69 5.52
N MET A 256 -12.48 4.19 4.41
CA MET A 256 -12.96 3.35 3.31
C MET A 256 -13.14 4.14 2.03
N THR A 257 -13.31 3.42 0.92
CA THR A 257 -13.73 4.09 -0.31
C THR A 257 -15.21 4.48 -0.25
N MET A 258 -15.61 5.53 -0.99
CA MET A 258 -17.01 5.91 -1.13
C MET A 258 -17.90 4.76 -1.62
N HIS A 259 -17.35 3.83 -2.41
CA HIS A 259 -18.08 2.64 -2.85
C HIS A 259 -18.35 1.66 -1.69
N ALA A 260 -17.38 1.45 -0.84
CA ALA A 260 -17.52 0.58 0.34
C ALA A 260 -18.47 1.18 1.40
N ALA A 261 -18.63 2.49 1.40
CA ALA A 261 -19.52 3.21 2.32
C ALA A 261 -21.01 3.08 1.95
N LYS A 262 -21.34 2.47 0.80
CA LYS A 262 -22.74 2.33 0.37
C LYS A 262 -23.57 1.56 1.41
N GLY A 263 -24.60 2.22 1.96
CA GLY A 263 -25.49 1.66 2.98
C GLY A 263 -24.98 1.80 4.41
N LEU A 264 -23.86 2.47 4.63
CA LEU A 264 -23.36 2.86 5.94
C LEU A 264 -23.68 4.32 6.21
N GLU A 265 -23.85 4.66 7.49
CA GLU A 265 -24.13 6.02 7.97
C GLU A 265 -23.19 6.35 9.12
N PHE A 266 -22.69 7.60 9.15
CA PHE A 266 -21.77 8.09 10.16
C PHE A 266 -22.13 9.52 10.54
N ASP A 267 -21.99 9.87 11.82
CA ASP A 267 -22.32 11.21 12.32
C ASP A 267 -21.32 12.29 11.85
N VAL A 268 -20.05 11.90 11.67
CA VAL A 268 -18.99 12.80 11.21
C VAL A 268 -18.30 12.17 9.99
N VAL A 269 -18.36 12.85 8.85
CA VAL A 269 -17.80 12.37 7.59
C VAL A 269 -16.79 13.37 7.04
N PHE A 270 -15.62 12.89 6.69
CA PHE A 270 -14.60 13.62 5.96
C PHE A 270 -14.48 13.05 4.54
N LEU A 271 -14.41 13.93 3.56
CA LEU A 271 -14.27 13.61 2.14
C LEU A 271 -12.98 14.26 1.59
N PRO A 272 -11.80 13.67 1.82
CA PRO A 272 -10.54 14.25 1.36
C PRO A 272 -10.27 13.99 -0.11
N GLY A 273 -9.29 14.72 -0.67
CA GLY A 273 -8.78 14.51 -2.02
C GLY A 273 -9.74 14.94 -3.13
N TRP A 274 -10.49 16.04 -2.92
CA TRP A 274 -11.33 16.66 -3.94
C TRP A 274 -10.48 17.54 -4.86
N GLU A 275 -9.70 16.89 -5.73
CA GLU A 275 -8.79 17.55 -6.66
C GLU A 275 -8.88 16.91 -8.05
N GLU A 276 -8.50 17.68 -9.08
CA GLU A 276 -8.52 17.21 -10.47
C GLU A 276 -7.65 15.96 -10.65
N GLY A 277 -8.18 14.98 -11.39
CA GLY A 277 -7.53 13.69 -11.64
C GLY A 277 -7.84 12.61 -10.60
N LEU A 278 -8.26 13.00 -9.37
CA LEU A 278 -8.74 12.08 -8.35
C LEU A 278 -10.27 12.08 -8.26
N PHE A 279 -10.89 13.26 -8.18
CA PHE A 279 -12.32 13.41 -8.13
C PHE A 279 -12.77 14.72 -8.82
N PRO A 280 -13.30 14.65 -10.06
CA PRO A 280 -13.58 13.45 -10.85
C PRO A 280 -12.34 12.74 -11.36
N HIS A 281 -12.45 11.42 -11.57
CA HIS A 281 -11.34 10.61 -12.09
C HIS A 281 -11.04 10.99 -13.54
N GLN A 282 -9.76 11.05 -13.91
CA GLN A 282 -9.31 11.52 -15.23
C GLN A 282 -9.98 10.77 -16.39
N LYS A 283 -10.20 9.45 -16.28
CA LYS A 283 -10.93 8.67 -17.29
C LYS A 283 -12.37 9.17 -17.51
N SER A 284 -13.03 9.65 -16.46
CA SER A 284 -14.39 10.19 -16.59
C SER A 284 -14.40 11.53 -17.34
N ILE A 285 -13.34 12.32 -17.18
CA ILE A 285 -13.15 13.58 -17.91
C ILE A 285 -12.83 13.31 -19.38
N GLU A 286 -11.98 12.31 -19.67
CA GLU A 286 -11.60 11.91 -21.03
C GLU A 286 -12.78 11.30 -21.81
N GLU A 287 -13.64 10.50 -21.16
CA GLU A 287 -14.78 9.84 -21.82
C GLU A 287 -15.98 10.76 -22.04
N LYS A 288 -16.21 11.73 -21.17
CA LYS A 288 -17.43 12.57 -21.20
C LYS A 288 -17.16 14.06 -21.41
N GLY A 289 -15.90 14.47 -21.54
CA GLY A 289 -15.49 15.86 -21.60
C GLY A 289 -15.68 16.59 -20.27
N GLN A 290 -15.37 17.89 -20.24
CA GLN A 290 -15.48 18.73 -19.03
C GLN A 290 -16.92 18.91 -18.51
N ASN A 291 -17.93 18.44 -19.23
CA ASN A 291 -19.36 18.54 -18.89
C ASN A 291 -19.97 17.19 -18.48
N GLY A 292 -19.19 16.16 -18.26
CA GLY A 292 -19.63 14.80 -17.91
C GLY A 292 -19.76 14.51 -16.44
#